data_4bfdf0e02e95540c3d151c2b0ff644ab
#
_entry.id   4bfdf0e02e95540c3d151c2b0ff644ab
#
_cell.length_a   1.000
_cell.length_b   1.000
_cell.length_c   1.000
_cell.angle_alpha   90.00
_cell.angle_beta   90.00
_cell.angle_gamma   90.00
#
_symmetry.space_group_name_H-M   'P 1'
#
loop_
_entity.id
_entity.type
_entity.pdbx_description
1 polymer ?
#
loop_
_entity_poly.entity_id
_entity_poly.type
_entity_poly.pdbx_seq_one_letter_code
_entity_poly.pdbx_strand_id
1 'polypeptide(L)'
;MKNKIRELTDRNKGISNEVREKKYQEYVQGWVEYFRLADMKGLLIKTDEWARRRIRAVYWKQWKRIKTKYRMLKALGLEDWKVKELAYSRKGYWRMAKALNQIFSKKIIAKLGYTSMLDYYLIICEN
;
A
#
# COMPACT_ATOMS: atom_id res chain seq x y z
N MET A 1 13.80 1.72 9.69
CA MET A 1 12.87 1.96 8.56
C MET A 1 11.67 1.02 8.54
N LYS A 2 11.87 -0.27 8.44
CA LYS A 2 10.75 -1.23 8.37
C LYS A 2 9.84 -1.21 9.60
N ASN A 3 10.39 -0.97 10.79
CA ASN A 3 9.58 -0.91 12.01
C ASN A 3 8.56 0.21 11.98
N LYS A 4 8.94 1.39 11.46
CA LYS A 4 8.00 2.52 11.33
C LYS A 4 6.90 2.22 10.30
N ILE A 5 7.27 1.60 9.18
CA ILE A 5 6.29 1.20 8.17
C ILE A 5 5.34 0.14 8.74
N ARG A 6 5.86 -0.83 9.51
CA ARG A 6 5.01 -1.82 10.20
C ARG A 6 4.03 -1.16 11.15
N GLU A 7 4.48 -0.18 11.92
CA GLU A 7 3.62 0.58 12.83
C GLU A 7 2.50 1.29 12.07
N LEU A 8 2.84 2.01 11.00
CA LEU A 8 1.87 2.77 10.20
C LEU A 8 0.90 1.87 9.44
N THR A 9 1.31 0.67 9.09
CA THR A 9 0.49 -0.31 8.36
C THR A 9 0.00 -1.45 9.24
N ASP A 10 -0.07 -1.23 10.56
CA ASP A 10 -0.61 -2.20 11.49
C ASP A 10 -2.13 -2.27 11.34
N ARG A 11 -2.63 -3.46 11.06
CA ARG A 11 -4.06 -3.71 10.84
C ARG A 11 -4.91 -3.49 12.09
N ASN A 12 -4.28 -3.53 13.26
CA ASN A 12 -4.97 -3.42 14.56
C ASN A 12 -4.87 -2.03 15.16
N LYS A 13 -4.19 -1.11 14.49
CA LYS A 13 -3.98 0.25 14.97
C LYS A 13 -5.10 1.16 14.49
N GLY A 14 -6.08 1.43 15.23
CA GLY A 14 -7.29 2.16 14.84
C GLY A 14 -7.09 3.61 14.33
N ILE A 15 -6.16 3.86 13.43
CA ILE A 15 -5.99 5.18 12.80
C ILE A 15 -6.73 5.24 11.46
N SER A 16 -7.22 6.43 11.09
CA SER A 16 -7.91 6.62 9.83
C SER A 16 -6.94 6.50 8.65
N ASN A 17 -7.48 6.19 7.47
CA ASN A 17 -6.68 6.11 6.25
C ASN A 17 -6.00 7.44 5.93
N GLU A 18 -6.71 8.55 6.11
CA GLU A 18 -6.19 9.89 5.87
C GLU A 18 -4.97 10.21 6.74
N VAL A 19 -5.05 9.88 8.03
CA VAL A 19 -3.94 10.07 8.97
C VAL A 19 -2.77 9.17 8.59
N ARG A 20 -3.06 7.91 8.23
CA ARG A 20 -2.02 6.95 7.81
C ARG A 20 -1.30 7.43 6.56
N GLU A 21 -2.04 7.88 5.56
CA GLU A 21 -1.48 8.40 4.30
C GLU A 21 -0.54 9.56 4.56
N LYS A 22 -0.97 10.52 5.37
CA LYS A 22 -0.17 11.71 5.70
C LYS A 22 1.11 11.34 6.44
N LYS A 23 1.00 10.51 7.48
CA LYS A 23 2.16 10.07 8.26
C LYS A 23 3.13 9.25 7.43
N TYR A 24 2.62 8.39 6.56
CA TYR A 24 3.45 7.60 5.65
C TYR A 24 4.23 8.51 4.71
N GLN A 25 3.57 9.47 4.09
CA GLN A 25 4.19 10.42 3.19
C GLN A 25 5.29 11.23 3.89
N GLU A 26 5.00 11.77 5.07
CA GLU A 26 5.97 12.54 5.86
C GLU A 26 7.19 11.68 6.21
N TYR A 27 6.96 10.45 6.61
CA TYR A 27 8.05 9.53 6.97
C TYR A 27 8.92 9.19 5.77
N VAL A 28 8.31 8.85 4.64
CA VAL A 28 9.03 8.52 3.39
C VAL A 28 9.89 9.71 2.93
N GLN A 29 9.31 10.89 2.89
CA GLN A 29 10.03 12.09 2.46
C GLN A 29 11.22 12.39 3.38
N GLY A 30 11.01 12.37 4.67
CA GLY A 30 12.08 12.63 5.64
C GLY A 30 13.19 11.60 5.57
N TRP A 31 12.84 10.31 5.47
CA TRP A 31 13.83 9.23 5.41
C TRP A 31 14.65 9.30 4.11
N VAL A 32 14.01 9.48 2.98
CA VAL A 32 14.68 9.54 1.67
C VAL A 32 15.58 10.79 1.58
N GLU A 33 15.11 11.94 2.06
CA GLU A 33 15.93 13.16 2.09
C GLU A 33 17.18 12.98 2.94
N TYR A 34 17.06 12.31 4.09
CA TYR A 34 18.18 12.06 4.99
C TYR A 34 19.23 11.17 4.32
N PHE A 35 18.83 10.15 3.56
CA PHE A 35 19.74 9.17 2.96
C PHE A 35 19.98 9.37 1.46
N ARG A 36 19.60 10.51 0.90
CA ARG A 36 19.59 10.74 -0.56
C ARG A 36 20.94 10.57 -1.26
N LEU A 37 22.04 10.73 -0.53
CA LEU A 37 23.40 10.61 -1.10
C LEU A 37 23.88 9.16 -1.20
N ALA A 38 23.16 8.22 -0.60
CA ALA A 38 23.50 6.80 -0.67
C ALA A 38 22.87 6.15 -1.90
N ASP A 39 23.55 5.16 -2.47
CA ASP A 39 23.00 4.35 -3.56
C ASP A 39 22.07 3.28 -2.97
N MET A 40 20.76 3.48 -3.10
CA MET A 40 19.77 2.67 -2.41
C MET A 40 18.65 2.16 -3.32
N LYS A 41 18.77 2.30 -4.64
CA LYS A 41 17.66 1.96 -5.54
C LYS A 41 17.11 0.54 -5.30
N GLY A 42 17.98 -0.45 -5.19
CA GLY A 42 17.57 -1.83 -4.96
C GLY A 42 16.82 -2.02 -3.65
N LEU A 43 17.30 -1.40 -2.58
CA LEU A 43 16.65 -1.43 -1.28
C LEU A 43 15.28 -0.75 -1.33
N LEU A 44 15.19 0.41 -1.99
CA LEU A 44 13.94 1.17 -2.09
C LEU A 44 12.88 0.42 -2.90
N ILE A 45 13.28 -0.24 -3.99
CA ILE A 45 12.37 -1.06 -4.80
C ILE A 45 11.75 -2.16 -3.95
N LYS A 46 12.59 -2.93 -3.24
CA LYS A 46 12.14 -4.03 -2.41
C LYS A 46 11.27 -3.56 -1.24
N THR A 47 11.66 -2.45 -0.61
CA THR A 47 10.89 -1.87 0.50
C THR A 47 9.53 -1.38 0.04
N ASP A 48 9.45 -0.72 -1.11
CA ASP A 48 8.18 -0.26 -1.68
C ASP A 48 7.25 -1.43 -2.00
N GLU A 49 7.76 -2.51 -2.59
CA GLU A 49 6.97 -3.70 -2.89
C GLU A 49 6.37 -4.32 -1.62
N TRP A 50 7.20 -4.46 -0.59
CA TRP A 50 6.78 -4.98 0.70
C TRP A 50 5.76 -4.06 1.37
N ALA A 51 6.02 -2.73 1.36
CA ALA A 51 5.13 -1.74 1.96
C ALA A 51 3.77 -1.73 1.26
N ARG A 52 3.75 -1.81 -0.07
CA ARG A 52 2.49 -1.86 -0.82
C ARG A 52 1.67 -3.10 -0.46
N ARG A 53 2.32 -4.23 -0.28
CA ARG A 53 1.62 -5.45 0.16
C ARG A 53 1.00 -5.26 1.54
N ARG A 54 1.71 -4.61 2.46
CA ARG A 54 1.17 -4.31 3.79
C ARG A 54 -0.01 -3.34 3.72
N ILE A 55 0.07 -2.32 2.88
CA ILE A 55 -1.02 -1.36 2.65
C ILE A 55 -2.26 -2.09 2.12
N ARG A 56 -2.09 -2.95 1.11
CA ARG A 56 -3.20 -3.75 0.57
C ARG A 56 -3.84 -4.63 1.65
N ALA A 57 -3.03 -5.22 2.52
CA ALA A 57 -3.52 -6.05 3.62
C ALA A 57 -4.36 -5.24 4.61
N VAL A 58 -3.95 -4.00 4.93
CA VAL A 58 -4.70 -3.11 5.81
C VAL A 58 -6.08 -2.80 5.21
N TYR A 59 -6.12 -2.42 3.93
CA TYR A 59 -7.38 -2.10 3.27
C TYR A 59 -8.27 -3.33 3.15
N TRP A 60 -7.70 -4.49 2.82
CA TRP A 60 -8.48 -5.73 2.74
C TRP A 60 -9.11 -6.08 4.08
N LYS A 61 -8.41 -5.88 5.18
CA LYS A 61 -8.98 -6.10 6.50
C LYS A 61 -10.10 -5.10 6.82
N GLN A 62 -9.96 -3.85 6.41
CA GLN A 62 -11.02 -2.84 6.58
C GLN A 62 -12.31 -3.23 5.87
N TRP A 63 -12.20 -3.89 4.70
CA TRP A 63 -13.35 -4.37 3.94
C TRP A 63 -13.82 -5.72 4.49
N LYS A 64 -14.17 -5.76 5.76
CA LYS A 64 -14.46 -6.99 6.51
C LYS A 64 -15.57 -7.85 5.91
N ARG A 65 -16.64 -7.20 5.45
CA ARG A 65 -17.83 -7.90 4.95
C ARG A 65 -17.70 -8.17 3.46
N ILE A 66 -18.24 -9.31 3.01
CA ILE A 66 -18.26 -9.68 1.60
C ILE A 66 -18.91 -8.57 0.76
N LYS A 67 -20.02 -7.99 1.24
CA LYS A 67 -20.71 -6.88 0.57
C LYS A 67 -19.79 -5.68 0.37
N THR A 68 -19.00 -5.31 1.36
CA THR A 68 -18.05 -4.19 1.27
C THR A 68 -16.93 -4.51 0.28
N LYS A 69 -16.37 -5.73 0.35
CA LYS A 69 -15.35 -6.18 -0.60
C LYS A 69 -15.85 -6.12 -2.03
N TYR A 70 -17.07 -6.62 -2.27
CA TYR A 70 -17.70 -6.57 -3.57
C TYR A 70 -17.80 -5.14 -4.10
N ARG A 71 -18.36 -4.24 -3.29
CA ARG A 71 -18.52 -2.84 -3.68
C ARG A 71 -17.20 -2.16 -4.00
N MET A 72 -16.17 -2.34 -3.15
CA MET A 72 -14.87 -1.72 -3.33
C MET A 72 -14.14 -2.27 -4.55
N LEU A 73 -14.20 -3.57 -4.79
CA LEU A 73 -13.59 -4.18 -5.95
C LEU A 73 -14.28 -3.75 -7.26
N LYS A 74 -15.60 -3.60 -7.24
CA LYS A 74 -16.34 -3.06 -8.38
C LYS A 74 -15.93 -1.63 -8.69
N ALA A 75 -15.73 -0.81 -7.66
CA ALA A 75 -15.26 0.57 -7.81
C ALA A 75 -13.88 0.65 -8.46
N LEU A 76 -13.06 -0.40 -8.31
CA LEU A 76 -11.75 -0.50 -8.96
C LEU A 76 -11.82 -0.94 -10.44
N GLY A 77 -13.02 -1.20 -10.95
CA GLY A 77 -13.23 -1.49 -12.37
C GLY A 77 -13.19 -2.96 -12.77
N LEU A 78 -13.26 -3.88 -11.79
CA LEU A 78 -13.23 -5.31 -12.08
C LEU A 78 -14.55 -5.85 -12.63
N GLU A 79 -14.45 -6.91 -13.43
CA GLU A 79 -15.60 -7.66 -13.90
C GLU A 79 -16.28 -8.41 -12.74
N ASP A 80 -17.59 -8.57 -12.85
CA ASP A 80 -18.42 -9.13 -11.79
C ASP A 80 -17.98 -10.53 -11.32
N TRP A 81 -17.64 -11.42 -12.25
CA TRP A 81 -17.19 -12.78 -11.92
C TRP A 81 -15.89 -12.77 -11.11
N LYS A 82 -14.97 -11.85 -11.46
CA LYS A 82 -13.69 -11.70 -10.75
C LYS A 82 -13.90 -11.10 -9.35
N VAL A 83 -14.79 -10.14 -9.24
CA VAL A 83 -15.16 -9.54 -7.96
C VAL A 83 -15.73 -10.61 -7.02
N LYS A 84 -16.64 -11.44 -7.50
CA LYS A 84 -17.22 -12.52 -6.70
C LYS A 84 -16.16 -13.52 -6.23
N GLU A 85 -15.27 -13.94 -7.13
CA GLU A 85 -14.18 -14.85 -6.79
C GLU A 85 -13.33 -14.31 -5.64
N LEU A 86 -12.93 -13.04 -5.73
CA LEU A 86 -12.08 -12.43 -4.72
C LEU A 86 -12.83 -12.14 -3.41
N ALA A 87 -14.05 -11.63 -3.50
CA ALA A 87 -14.85 -11.25 -2.32
C ALA A 87 -15.19 -12.44 -1.44
N TYR A 88 -15.45 -13.60 -2.04
CA TYR A 88 -15.78 -14.83 -1.32
C TYR A 88 -14.55 -15.66 -0.94
N SER A 89 -13.33 -15.20 -1.25
CA SER A 89 -12.12 -15.91 -0.89
C SER A 89 -11.94 -15.98 0.62
N ARG A 90 -11.54 -17.16 1.12
CA ARG A 90 -11.24 -17.40 2.53
C ARG A 90 -9.75 -17.26 2.86
N LYS A 91 -8.94 -16.78 1.91
CA LYS A 91 -7.51 -16.55 2.12
C LYS A 91 -7.31 -15.42 3.12
N GLY A 92 -6.28 -15.52 3.96
CA GLY A 92 -5.94 -14.47 4.92
C GLY A 92 -5.48 -13.19 4.24
N TYR A 93 -5.45 -12.07 4.98
CA TYR A 93 -5.16 -10.75 4.40
C TYR A 93 -3.83 -10.67 3.68
N TRP A 94 -2.81 -11.37 4.19
CA TRP A 94 -1.47 -11.30 3.59
C TRP A 94 -1.43 -11.96 2.22
N ARG A 95 -2.11 -13.10 2.09
CA ARG A 95 -2.23 -13.80 0.80
C ARG A 95 -3.09 -13.00 -0.18
N MET A 96 -4.19 -12.42 0.30
CA MET A 96 -5.06 -11.58 -0.53
C MET A 96 -4.35 -10.31 -0.98
N ALA A 97 -3.50 -9.73 -0.13
CA ALA A 97 -2.71 -8.55 -0.50
C ALA A 97 -1.83 -8.84 -1.72
N LYS A 98 -1.26 -10.05 -1.81
CA LYS A 98 -0.50 -10.47 -2.98
C LYS A 98 -1.41 -10.66 -4.20
N ALA A 99 -2.57 -11.29 -4.03
CA ALA A 99 -3.52 -11.50 -5.12
C ALA A 99 -4.07 -10.18 -5.67
N LEU A 100 -4.16 -9.14 -4.85
CA LEU A 100 -4.66 -7.81 -5.23
C LEU A 100 -3.62 -6.96 -5.95
N ASN A 101 -2.40 -7.46 -6.14
CA ASN A 101 -1.28 -6.70 -6.69
C ASN A 101 -1.62 -6.00 -8.02
N GLN A 102 -2.31 -6.65 -8.93
CA GLN A 102 -2.66 -6.08 -10.24
C GLN A 102 -3.88 -5.16 -10.19
N ILE A 103 -4.76 -5.36 -9.23
CA ILE A 103 -6.04 -4.68 -9.12
C ILE A 103 -5.94 -3.42 -8.28
N PHE A 104 -5.45 -3.56 -7.06
CA PHE A 104 -5.13 -2.46 -6.17
C PHE A 104 -3.67 -2.09 -6.44
N SER A 105 -3.47 -1.47 -7.61
CA SER A 105 -2.14 -1.31 -8.23
C SER A 105 -1.30 -0.24 -7.55
N LYS A 106 -0.03 -0.22 -7.91
CA LYS A 106 0.94 0.81 -7.52
C LYS A 106 0.41 2.22 -7.79
N LYS A 107 -0.24 2.44 -8.94
CA LYS A 107 -0.79 3.75 -9.32
C LYS A 107 -1.91 4.19 -8.39
N ILE A 108 -2.80 3.26 -8.03
CA ILE A 108 -3.93 3.55 -7.13
C ILE A 108 -3.40 3.88 -5.73
N ILE A 109 -2.45 3.12 -5.22
CA ILE A 109 -1.83 3.36 -3.92
C ILE A 109 -1.16 4.74 -3.88
N ALA A 110 -0.44 5.11 -4.94
CA ALA A 110 0.19 6.44 -5.05
C ALA A 110 -0.84 7.57 -5.03
N LYS A 111 -1.98 7.39 -5.71
CA LYS A 111 -3.07 8.38 -5.72
C LYS A 111 -3.70 8.57 -4.34
N LEU A 112 -3.69 7.54 -3.50
CA LEU A 112 -4.21 7.63 -2.14
C LEU A 112 -3.30 8.44 -1.20
N GLY A 113 -2.07 8.72 -1.61
CA GLY A 113 -1.12 9.49 -0.82
C GLY A 113 0.05 8.70 -0.26
N TYR A 114 0.15 7.40 -0.56
CA TYR A 114 1.28 6.57 -0.14
C TYR A 114 2.43 6.73 -1.13
N THR A 115 3.24 7.77 -0.92
CA THR A 115 4.35 8.10 -1.80
C THR A 115 5.37 6.96 -1.87
N SER A 116 5.75 6.56 -3.10
CA SER A 116 6.81 5.57 -3.31
C SER A 116 8.16 6.16 -2.91
N MET A 117 8.93 5.41 -2.12
CA MET A 117 10.28 5.80 -1.72
C MET A 117 11.18 5.95 -2.94
N LEU A 118 11.10 5.01 -3.88
CA LEU A 118 11.90 5.04 -5.09
C LEU A 118 11.57 6.27 -5.95
N ASP A 119 10.28 6.54 -6.17
CA ASP A 119 9.86 7.66 -7.00
C ASP A 119 10.30 8.99 -6.38
N TYR A 120 10.14 9.15 -5.08
CA TYR A 120 10.58 10.35 -4.38
C TYR A 120 12.11 10.50 -4.43
N TYR A 121 12.85 9.41 -4.22
CA TYR A 121 14.31 9.39 -4.33
C TYR A 121 14.76 9.84 -5.72
N LEU A 122 14.14 9.34 -6.78
CA LEU A 122 14.49 9.72 -8.14
C LEU A 122 14.22 11.20 -8.40
N ILE A 123 13.11 11.74 -7.90
CA ILE A 123 12.76 13.15 -8.04
C ILE A 123 13.82 14.05 -7.39
N ILE A 124 14.21 13.79 -6.15
CA ILE A 124 15.18 14.65 -5.45
C ILE A 124 16.61 14.49 -5.97
N CYS A 125 16.96 13.32 -6.50
CA CYS A 125 18.30 13.10 -7.08
C CYS A 125 18.46 13.72 -8.47
N GLU A 126 17.37 13.96 -9.18
CA GLU A 126 17.40 14.63 -10.48
C GLU A 126 17.54 16.16 -10.37
N ASN A 127 17.25 16.68 -9.19
CA ASN A 127 17.39 18.11 -8.90
C ASN A 127 18.74 18.36 -8.23
#